data_4c055c4113154106c73a10185620612e
#
_entry.id   4c055c4113154106c73a10185620612e
#
_cell.length_a   1.000
_cell.length_b   1.000
_cell.length_c   1.000
_cell.angle_alpha   90.00
_cell.angle_beta   90.00
_cell.angle_gamma   90.00
#
_symmetry.space_group_name_H-M   'P 1'
#
loop_
_entity.id
_entity.type
_entity.pdbx_description
1 polymer ?
#
loop_
_entity_poly.entity_id
_entity_poly.type
_entity_poly.pdbx_seq_one_letter_code
_entity_poly.pdbx_strand_id
1 'polypeptide(L)'
;EYPQIAEPTADSVTLSAAALADGLRQVVPAASNDDNRLILTGVQLAAEGDGLRLVATDSYRLAVRDLGGQSVLEEGQSVLVPSRALTEVIRSLGDAEEVTLVLGAQDATFRIGGVRVTTRLISGDFPNYRGLIPETQANTLTVDRHALIEAVRRVKLMARESTPIRLEMSHNSLELVAVTQDVGHASERMDVTFEGEGLTIAFNPDYLLD
;
A
#
# COMPACT_ATOMS: atom_id res chain seq x y z
N GLU A 1 -16.86 33.23 0.43
CA GLU A 1 -17.66 32.50 1.42
C GLU A 1 -17.08 31.10 1.56
N TYR A 2 -16.82 30.67 2.80
CA TYR A 2 -16.23 29.36 3.03
C TYR A 2 -17.30 28.28 2.81
N PRO A 3 -17.05 27.22 2.00
CA PRO A 3 -18.07 26.20 1.76
C PRO A 3 -18.49 25.55 3.08
N GLN A 4 -19.78 25.47 3.33
CA GLN A 4 -20.31 24.72 4.48
C GLN A 4 -20.33 23.25 4.09
N ILE A 5 -19.48 22.45 4.73
CA ILE A 5 -19.50 20.99 4.62
C ILE A 5 -20.58 20.50 5.58
N ALA A 6 -21.64 19.91 5.05
CA ALA A 6 -22.71 19.33 5.87
C ALA A 6 -22.17 18.23 6.80
N GLU A 7 -22.78 18.10 7.96
CA GLU A 7 -22.49 16.95 8.82
C GLU A 7 -23.03 15.67 8.16
N PRO A 8 -22.20 14.63 7.99
CA PRO A 8 -22.68 13.37 7.45
C PRO A 8 -23.68 12.75 8.44
N THR A 9 -24.84 12.35 7.91
CA THR A 9 -25.94 11.70 8.66
C THR A 9 -25.94 10.18 8.49
N ALA A 10 -24.87 9.62 7.93
CA ALA A 10 -24.72 8.19 7.63
C ALA A 10 -24.20 7.39 8.84
N ASP A 11 -24.29 6.07 8.73
CA ASP A 11 -23.73 5.14 9.71
C ASP A 11 -22.22 5.36 9.90
N SER A 12 -21.77 5.13 11.12
CA SER A 12 -20.38 5.34 11.49
C SER A 12 -19.79 4.13 12.20
N VAL A 13 -18.51 3.91 12.03
CA VAL A 13 -17.75 2.89 12.76
C VAL A 13 -16.55 3.56 13.45
N THR A 14 -16.27 3.10 14.65
CA THR A 14 -15.05 3.50 15.37
C THR A 14 -14.00 2.43 15.20
N LEU A 15 -12.83 2.83 14.73
CA LEU A 15 -11.67 1.98 14.46
C LEU A 15 -10.52 2.36 15.39
N SER A 16 -9.64 1.41 15.67
CA SER A 16 -8.35 1.72 16.30
C SER A 16 -7.53 2.62 15.39
N ALA A 17 -7.13 3.79 15.89
CA ALA A 17 -6.30 4.73 15.14
C ALA A 17 -4.94 4.11 14.78
N ALA A 18 -4.34 3.34 15.69
CA ALA A 18 -3.08 2.65 15.45
C ALA A 18 -3.20 1.59 14.33
N ALA A 19 -4.26 0.78 14.35
CA ALA A 19 -4.49 -0.25 13.33
C ALA A 19 -4.76 0.38 11.95
N LEU A 20 -5.57 1.44 11.90
CA LEU A 20 -5.83 2.17 10.66
C LEU A 20 -4.54 2.83 10.13
N ALA A 21 -3.77 3.48 10.98
CA ALA A 21 -2.50 4.12 10.60
C ALA A 21 -1.51 3.11 10.03
N ASP A 22 -1.36 1.95 10.67
CA ASP A 22 -0.47 0.88 10.20
C ASP A 22 -0.94 0.34 8.84
N GLY A 23 -2.22 0.03 8.71
CA GLY A 23 -2.80 -0.44 7.44
C GLY A 23 -2.66 0.57 6.30
N LEU A 24 -2.97 1.84 6.55
CA LEU A 24 -2.84 2.88 5.54
C LEU A 24 -1.38 3.14 5.13
N ARG A 25 -0.42 3.12 6.06
CA ARG A 25 1.01 3.26 5.72
C ARG A 25 1.51 2.14 4.81
N GLN A 26 0.94 0.94 4.92
CA GLN A 26 1.31 -0.20 4.09
C GLN A 26 0.64 -0.16 2.71
N VAL A 27 -0.56 0.41 2.60
CA VAL A 27 -1.36 0.32 1.37
C VAL A 27 -1.29 1.58 0.53
N VAL A 28 -1.32 2.77 1.13
CA VAL A 28 -1.33 4.06 0.42
C VAL A 28 -0.16 4.23 -0.57
N PRO A 29 1.08 3.80 -0.27
CA PRO A 29 2.19 3.91 -1.22
C PRO A 29 1.96 3.17 -2.54
N ALA A 30 1.14 2.12 -2.56
CA ALA A 30 0.84 1.36 -3.77
C ALA A 30 -0.19 2.03 -4.68
N ALA A 31 -0.85 3.11 -4.26
CA ALA A 31 -1.76 3.88 -5.11
C ALA A 31 -0.98 4.68 -6.18
N SER A 32 -1.59 4.87 -7.35
CA SER A 32 -1.01 5.66 -8.44
C SER A 32 -0.99 7.15 -8.13
N ASN A 33 0.05 7.83 -8.60
CA ASN A 33 0.11 9.30 -8.61
C ASN A 33 -0.32 9.91 -9.96
N ASP A 34 -0.74 9.09 -10.93
CA ASP A 34 -1.17 9.53 -12.26
C ASP A 34 -2.65 9.88 -12.26
N ASP A 35 -2.95 11.18 -12.29
CA ASP A 35 -4.32 11.70 -12.30
C ASP A 35 -5.13 11.29 -13.55
N ASN A 36 -4.49 10.81 -14.64
CA ASN A 36 -5.19 10.26 -15.78
C ASN A 36 -5.79 8.86 -15.49
N ARG A 37 -5.31 8.20 -14.46
CA ARG A 37 -5.82 6.91 -13.99
C ARG A 37 -6.53 7.06 -12.65
N LEU A 38 -7.55 7.93 -12.62
CA LEU A 38 -8.23 8.36 -11.40
C LEU A 38 -8.60 7.21 -10.44
N ILE A 39 -9.11 6.09 -10.97
CA ILE A 39 -9.48 4.92 -10.16
C ILE A 39 -8.28 4.38 -9.36
N LEU A 40 -7.09 4.38 -9.95
CA LEU A 40 -5.87 3.86 -9.32
C LEU A 40 -5.24 4.84 -8.32
N THR A 41 -5.67 6.11 -8.31
CA THR A 41 -5.22 7.08 -7.29
C THR A 41 -5.90 6.88 -5.95
N GLY A 42 -6.91 6.02 -5.88
CA GLY A 42 -7.64 5.69 -4.67
C GLY A 42 -7.15 4.42 -3.98
N VAL A 43 -7.54 4.31 -2.73
CA VAL A 43 -7.50 3.07 -1.95
C VAL A 43 -8.91 2.55 -1.85
N GLN A 44 -9.14 1.31 -2.24
CA GLN A 44 -10.41 0.63 -2.04
C GLN A 44 -10.53 0.22 -0.57
N LEU A 45 -11.63 0.60 0.06
CA LEU A 45 -12.09 0.10 1.33
C LEU A 45 -13.24 -0.85 1.05
N ALA A 46 -13.12 -2.12 1.41
CA ALA A 46 -14.14 -3.14 1.16
C ALA A 46 -14.48 -3.88 2.46
N ALA A 47 -15.73 -4.32 2.61
CA ALA A 47 -16.07 -5.26 3.66
C ALA A 47 -15.39 -6.61 3.41
N GLU A 48 -14.78 -7.17 4.44
CA GLU A 48 -14.13 -8.49 4.38
C GLU A 48 -14.30 -9.20 5.73
N GLY A 49 -15.12 -10.24 5.75
CA GLY A 49 -15.53 -10.87 7.00
C GLY A 49 -16.22 -9.88 7.94
N ASP A 50 -15.73 -9.78 9.16
CA ASP A 50 -16.20 -8.83 10.19
C ASP A 50 -15.41 -7.51 10.18
N GLY A 51 -14.52 -7.30 9.22
CA GLY A 51 -13.59 -6.17 9.18
C GLY A 51 -13.57 -5.41 7.86
N LEU A 52 -12.53 -4.63 7.71
CA LEU A 52 -12.32 -3.75 6.57
C LEU A 52 -11.04 -4.16 5.83
N ARG A 53 -11.13 -4.39 4.53
CA ARG A 53 -9.97 -4.63 3.66
C ARG A 53 -9.59 -3.36 2.94
N LEU A 54 -8.32 -3.00 3.01
CA LEU A 54 -7.70 -1.90 2.30
C LEU A 54 -6.91 -2.45 1.10
N VAL A 55 -7.13 -1.89 -0.08
CA VAL A 55 -6.45 -2.32 -1.30
C VAL A 55 -6.02 -1.12 -2.13
N ALA A 56 -4.79 -1.12 -2.62
CA ALA A 56 -4.31 -0.16 -3.60
C ALA A 56 -3.41 -0.83 -4.64
N THR A 57 -3.41 -0.29 -5.84
CA THR A 57 -2.54 -0.71 -6.94
C THR A 57 -2.27 0.45 -7.89
N ASP A 58 -1.07 0.48 -8.48
CA ASP A 58 -0.71 1.37 -9.58
C ASP A 58 -0.55 0.63 -10.92
N SER A 59 -0.97 -0.64 -11.00
CA SER A 59 -0.80 -1.62 -12.07
C SER A 59 0.56 -2.33 -12.09
N TYR A 60 1.54 -1.88 -11.33
CA TYR A 60 2.87 -2.51 -11.21
C TYR A 60 3.04 -3.24 -9.88
N ARG A 61 2.35 -2.79 -8.85
CA ARG A 61 2.33 -3.37 -7.51
C ARG A 61 0.91 -3.37 -6.94
N LEU A 62 0.68 -4.25 -6.00
CA LEU A 62 -0.58 -4.40 -5.29
C LEU A 62 -0.29 -4.50 -3.80
N ALA A 63 -0.98 -3.72 -3.01
CA ALA A 63 -0.96 -3.83 -1.55
C ALA A 63 -2.36 -4.16 -1.03
N VAL A 64 -2.44 -5.13 -0.12
CA VAL A 64 -3.68 -5.56 0.53
C VAL A 64 -3.43 -5.64 2.03
N ARG A 65 -4.32 -5.06 2.82
CA ARG A 65 -4.27 -5.14 4.27
C ARG A 65 -5.67 -5.32 4.85
N ASP A 66 -5.84 -6.34 5.68
CA ASP A 66 -7.07 -6.57 6.43
C ASP A 66 -6.96 -5.96 7.82
N LEU A 67 -7.99 -5.22 8.20
CA LEU A 67 -8.20 -4.67 9.54
C LEU A 67 -9.36 -5.45 10.16
N GLY A 68 -9.08 -6.21 11.22
CA GLY A 68 -10.13 -6.88 12.00
C GLY A 68 -10.96 -5.87 12.79
N GLY A 69 -12.16 -6.24 13.13
CA GLY A 69 -13.08 -5.43 13.91
C GLY A 69 -14.36 -5.11 13.15
N GLN A 70 -14.96 -3.96 13.39
CA GLN A 70 -16.21 -3.56 12.78
C GLN A 70 -16.01 -2.93 11.40
N SER A 71 -16.90 -3.22 10.45
CA SER A 71 -17.02 -2.53 9.18
C SER A 71 -18.28 -1.69 9.13
N VAL A 72 -18.19 -0.49 8.55
CA VAL A 72 -19.34 0.35 8.20
C VAL A 72 -19.94 -0.05 6.85
N LEU A 73 -19.26 -0.93 6.13
CA LEU A 73 -19.70 -1.48 4.84
C LEU A 73 -20.35 -2.84 5.06
N GLU A 74 -21.44 -3.09 4.34
CA GLU A 74 -22.06 -4.40 4.25
C GLU A 74 -21.24 -5.34 3.36
N GLU A 75 -21.43 -6.64 3.53
CA GLU A 75 -20.76 -7.65 2.72
C GLU A 75 -20.97 -7.39 1.21
N GLY A 76 -19.88 -7.42 0.45
CA GLY A 76 -19.86 -7.11 -0.98
C GLY A 76 -19.84 -5.62 -1.32
N GLN A 77 -19.95 -4.73 -0.36
CA GLN A 77 -19.80 -3.29 -0.58
C GLN A 77 -18.34 -2.86 -0.54
N SER A 78 -18.02 -1.86 -1.34
CA SER A 78 -16.74 -1.18 -1.31
C SER A 78 -16.87 0.28 -1.71
N VAL A 79 -15.94 1.10 -1.22
CA VAL A 79 -15.79 2.51 -1.61
C VAL A 79 -14.35 2.80 -1.97
N LEU A 80 -14.13 3.80 -2.81
CA LEU A 80 -12.81 4.19 -3.25
C LEU A 80 -12.47 5.59 -2.72
N VAL A 81 -11.52 5.64 -1.79
CA VAL A 81 -11.10 6.87 -1.10
C VAL A 81 -9.79 7.38 -1.70
N PRO A 82 -9.69 8.67 -2.08
CA PRO A 82 -8.44 9.22 -2.61
C PRO A 82 -7.25 9.00 -1.66
N SER A 83 -6.14 8.46 -2.17
CA SER A 83 -4.93 8.19 -1.39
C SER A 83 -4.35 9.46 -0.76
N ARG A 84 -4.47 10.60 -1.45
CA ARG A 84 -4.06 11.92 -0.92
C ARG A 84 -4.81 12.29 0.36
N ALA A 85 -6.13 12.04 0.41
CA ALA A 85 -6.92 12.28 1.61
C ALA A 85 -6.53 11.34 2.75
N LEU A 86 -6.26 10.06 2.44
CA LEU A 86 -5.79 9.08 3.43
C LEU A 86 -4.40 9.43 3.98
N THR A 87 -3.54 10.04 3.17
CA THR A 87 -2.27 10.60 3.64
C THR A 87 -2.48 11.68 4.69
N GLU A 88 -3.47 12.55 4.51
CA GLU A 88 -3.82 13.56 5.53
C GLU A 88 -4.47 12.94 6.77
N VAL A 89 -5.24 11.86 6.59
CA VAL A 89 -5.75 11.06 7.73
C VAL A 89 -4.57 10.52 8.55
N ILE A 90 -3.60 9.85 7.91
CA ILE A 90 -2.40 9.33 8.59
C ILE A 90 -1.69 10.42 9.40
N ARG A 91 -1.51 11.60 8.82
CA ARG A 91 -0.87 12.75 9.51
C ARG A 91 -1.67 13.25 10.69
N SER A 92 -3.01 13.19 10.59
CA SER A 92 -3.93 13.68 11.62
C SER A 92 -4.14 12.71 12.77
N LEU A 93 -3.84 11.41 12.57
CA LEU A 93 -4.05 10.39 13.62
C LEU A 93 -3.18 10.65 14.87
N GLY A 94 -1.92 11.08 14.70
CA GLY A 94 -1.04 11.41 15.83
C GLY A 94 -1.05 10.34 16.93
N ASP A 95 -1.35 10.78 18.15
CA ASP A 95 -1.47 9.93 19.34
C ASP A 95 -2.93 9.55 19.65
N ALA A 96 -3.87 9.74 18.71
CA ALA A 96 -5.27 9.36 18.92
C ALA A 96 -5.39 7.83 19.12
N GLU A 97 -6.25 7.43 20.04
CA GLU A 97 -6.54 6.02 20.27
C GLU A 97 -7.56 5.48 19.25
N GLU A 98 -8.51 6.34 18.87
CA GLU A 98 -9.65 5.97 18.02
C GLU A 98 -9.86 6.97 16.89
N VAL A 99 -10.44 6.50 15.81
CA VAL A 99 -10.93 7.28 14.69
C VAL A 99 -12.33 6.82 14.31
N THR A 100 -13.24 7.76 14.11
CA THR A 100 -14.58 7.45 13.62
C THR A 100 -14.64 7.68 12.12
N LEU A 101 -14.94 6.62 11.37
CA LEU A 101 -15.20 6.66 9.93
C LEU A 101 -16.70 6.74 9.68
N VAL A 102 -17.12 7.72 8.89
CA VAL A 102 -18.49 7.90 8.43
C VAL A 102 -18.45 7.86 6.90
N LEU A 103 -19.22 6.97 6.30
CA LEU A 103 -19.34 6.85 4.85
C LEU A 103 -20.71 7.37 4.39
N GLY A 104 -20.68 8.49 3.67
CA GLY A 104 -21.83 9.02 2.96
C GLY A 104 -21.96 8.40 1.57
N ALA A 105 -23.00 8.81 0.83
CA ALA A 105 -23.23 8.31 -0.54
C ALA A 105 -22.13 8.71 -1.53
N GLN A 106 -21.44 9.85 -1.30
CA GLN A 106 -20.43 10.39 -2.20
C GLN A 106 -19.18 10.89 -1.46
N ASP A 107 -19.10 10.74 -0.15
CA ASP A 107 -18.01 11.23 0.66
C ASP A 107 -17.64 10.26 1.78
N ALA A 108 -16.41 10.41 2.28
CA ALA A 108 -15.93 9.75 3.48
C ALA A 108 -15.45 10.83 4.46
N THR A 109 -15.80 10.69 5.72
CA THR A 109 -15.39 11.58 6.80
C THR A 109 -14.67 10.79 7.89
N PHE A 110 -13.48 11.21 8.25
CA PHE A 110 -12.71 10.69 9.37
C PHE A 110 -12.70 11.74 10.49
N ARG A 111 -13.19 11.35 11.67
CA ARG A 111 -13.18 12.18 12.88
C ARG A 111 -12.11 11.65 13.83
N ILE A 112 -11.14 12.49 14.15
CA ILE A 112 -9.95 12.15 14.93
C ILE A 112 -9.79 13.20 16.01
N GLY A 113 -10.25 12.91 17.22
CA GLY A 113 -10.28 13.94 18.28
C GLY A 113 -11.04 15.20 17.83
N GLY A 114 -10.36 16.35 17.82
CA GLY A 114 -10.91 17.63 17.35
C GLY A 114 -10.75 17.89 15.83
N VAL A 115 -10.13 16.96 15.08
CA VAL A 115 -9.90 17.10 13.64
C VAL A 115 -10.93 16.32 12.83
N ARG A 116 -11.38 16.93 11.75
CA ARG A 116 -12.27 16.27 10.77
C ARG A 116 -11.68 16.36 9.37
N VAL A 117 -11.43 15.22 8.75
CA VAL A 117 -11.01 15.11 7.35
C VAL A 117 -12.18 14.56 6.53
N THR A 118 -12.68 15.35 5.60
CA THR A 118 -13.77 14.92 4.68
C THR A 118 -13.26 14.96 3.25
N THR A 119 -13.54 13.91 2.49
CA THR A 119 -13.15 13.79 1.09
C THR A 119 -14.27 13.19 0.26
N ARG A 120 -14.33 13.55 -1.03
CA ARG A 120 -15.22 12.88 -1.98
C ARG A 120 -14.68 11.51 -2.33
N LEU A 121 -15.57 10.54 -2.48
CA LEU A 121 -15.27 9.22 -3.00
C LEU A 121 -15.00 9.30 -4.51
N ILE A 122 -14.09 8.46 -5.00
CA ILE A 122 -13.84 8.27 -6.43
C ILE A 122 -14.94 7.34 -6.95
N SER A 123 -15.63 7.76 -8.03
CA SER A 123 -16.63 6.94 -8.69
C SER A 123 -16.00 6.03 -9.74
N GLY A 124 -16.39 4.77 -9.77
CA GLY A 124 -15.94 3.77 -10.74
C GLY A 124 -15.58 2.44 -10.10
N ASP A 125 -15.34 1.43 -10.92
CA ASP A 125 -15.02 0.08 -10.47
C ASP A 125 -13.52 -0.11 -10.30
N PHE A 126 -13.12 -0.55 -9.11
CA PHE A 126 -11.72 -0.91 -8.84
C PHE A 126 -11.35 -2.21 -9.56
N PRO A 127 -10.12 -2.35 -10.08
CA PRO A 127 -9.70 -3.55 -10.80
C PRO A 127 -9.88 -4.83 -9.97
N ASN A 128 -10.28 -5.92 -10.65
CA ASN A 128 -10.34 -7.24 -10.01
C ASN A 128 -8.92 -7.77 -9.75
N TYR A 129 -8.39 -7.48 -8.58
CA TYR A 129 -7.05 -7.87 -8.14
C TYR A 129 -6.96 -9.31 -7.61
N ARG A 130 -8.08 -9.90 -7.15
CA ARG A 130 -8.07 -11.22 -6.49
C ARG A 130 -7.52 -12.32 -7.41
N GLY A 131 -7.86 -12.26 -8.69
CA GLY A 131 -7.35 -13.20 -9.70
C GLY A 131 -5.86 -13.01 -10.04
N LEU A 132 -5.22 -11.92 -9.58
CA LEU A 132 -3.79 -11.69 -9.81
C LEU A 132 -2.91 -12.29 -8.71
N ILE A 133 -3.49 -12.65 -7.57
CA ILE A 133 -2.76 -13.24 -6.43
C ILE A 133 -2.68 -14.75 -6.66
N PRO A 134 -1.49 -15.31 -6.90
CA PRO A 134 -1.35 -16.75 -7.12
C PRO A 134 -1.62 -17.52 -5.83
N GLU A 135 -2.31 -18.64 -5.92
CA GLU A 135 -2.63 -19.51 -4.79
C GLU A 135 -1.40 -20.24 -4.25
N THR A 136 -0.43 -20.52 -5.09
CA THR A 136 0.80 -21.24 -4.73
C THR A 136 2.02 -20.57 -5.33
N GLN A 137 3.16 -20.68 -4.65
CA GLN A 137 4.43 -20.13 -5.07
C GLN A 137 5.43 -21.27 -5.32
N ALA A 138 6.10 -21.27 -6.47
CA ALA A 138 7.15 -22.23 -6.79
C ALA A 138 8.49 -21.91 -6.09
N ASN A 139 8.71 -20.64 -5.81
CA ASN A 139 9.94 -20.13 -5.19
C ASN A 139 9.60 -19.30 -3.95
N THR A 140 10.33 -19.52 -2.87
CA THR A 140 10.16 -18.78 -1.62
C THR A 140 11.52 -18.29 -1.13
N LEU A 141 11.61 -17.00 -0.87
CA LEU A 141 12.78 -16.35 -0.29
C LEU A 141 12.44 -15.85 1.12
N THR A 142 13.18 -16.34 2.12
CA THR A 142 13.12 -15.82 3.49
C THR A 142 14.40 -15.05 3.79
N VAL A 143 14.24 -13.78 4.17
CA VAL A 143 15.34 -12.84 4.38
C VAL A 143 15.03 -11.92 5.56
N ASP A 144 16.06 -11.48 6.27
CA ASP A 144 15.91 -10.44 7.29
C ASP A 144 15.52 -9.12 6.63
N ARG A 145 14.38 -8.54 7.08
CA ARG A 145 13.83 -7.32 6.49
C ARG A 145 14.80 -6.13 6.56
N HIS A 146 15.48 -5.94 7.69
CA HIS A 146 16.39 -4.81 7.85
C HIS A 146 17.62 -4.96 6.97
N ALA A 147 18.19 -6.16 6.91
CA ALA A 147 19.31 -6.45 6.03
C ALA A 147 18.97 -6.20 4.56
N LEU A 148 17.78 -6.64 4.11
CA LEU A 148 17.32 -6.41 2.74
C LEU A 148 17.12 -4.93 2.45
N ILE A 149 16.45 -4.17 3.33
CA ILE A 149 16.25 -2.72 3.17
C ILE A 149 17.59 -2.01 3.02
N GLU A 150 18.56 -2.30 3.88
CA GLU A 150 19.87 -1.66 3.83
C GLU A 150 20.66 -2.03 2.57
N ALA A 151 20.58 -3.29 2.14
CA ALA A 151 21.22 -3.73 0.88
C ALA A 151 20.59 -3.04 -0.35
N VAL A 152 19.24 -2.99 -0.42
CA VAL A 152 18.54 -2.28 -1.50
C VAL A 152 18.90 -0.80 -1.51
N ARG A 153 18.97 -0.13 -0.36
CA ARG A 153 19.38 1.28 -0.25
C ARG A 153 20.77 1.52 -0.80
N ARG A 154 21.75 0.66 -0.47
CA ARG A 154 23.12 0.79 -0.96
C ARG A 154 23.23 0.57 -2.46
N VAL A 155 22.63 -0.53 -2.96
CA VAL A 155 22.68 -0.85 -4.39
C VAL A 155 21.92 0.16 -5.24
N LYS A 156 20.81 0.72 -4.70
CA LYS A 156 20.03 1.78 -5.35
C LYS A 156 20.83 3.03 -5.67
N LEU A 157 21.91 3.35 -4.92
CA LEU A 157 22.75 4.52 -5.22
C LEU A 157 23.35 4.47 -6.63
N MET A 158 23.52 3.28 -7.20
CA MET A 158 23.99 3.08 -8.57
C MET A 158 22.86 2.90 -9.59
N ALA A 159 21.61 2.78 -9.13
CA ALA A 159 20.43 2.72 -9.98
C ALA A 159 19.92 4.14 -10.27
N ARG A 160 19.78 4.52 -11.54
CA ARG A 160 19.06 5.73 -11.94
C ARG A 160 17.55 5.46 -11.97
N GLU A 161 16.72 6.51 -12.09
CA GLU A 161 15.24 6.45 -12.01
C GLU A 161 14.58 5.32 -12.81
N SER A 162 15.18 4.87 -13.91
CA SER A 162 14.64 3.78 -14.75
C SER A 162 15.45 2.47 -14.65
N THR A 163 16.49 2.41 -13.81
CA THR A 163 17.33 1.22 -13.69
C THR A 163 16.79 0.32 -12.59
N PRO A 164 16.32 -0.90 -12.91
CA PRO A 164 15.87 -1.84 -11.90
C PRO A 164 17.05 -2.45 -11.14
N ILE A 165 16.80 -2.89 -9.91
CA ILE A 165 17.70 -3.80 -9.19
C ILE A 165 17.32 -5.23 -9.55
N ARG A 166 18.28 -6.03 -9.97
CA ARG A 166 18.14 -7.46 -10.15
C ARG A 166 18.41 -8.19 -8.85
N LEU A 167 17.54 -9.12 -8.53
CA LEU A 167 17.66 -10.06 -7.44
C LEU A 167 18.01 -11.42 -8.05
N GLU A 168 19.21 -11.88 -7.82
CA GLU A 168 19.73 -13.18 -8.31
C GLU A 168 19.71 -14.14 -7.12
N MET A 169 18.72 -15.03 -7.10
CA MET A 169 18.47 -15.98 -6.04
C MET A 169 19.00 -17.36 -6.42
N SER A 170 19.82 -17.91 -5.58
CA SER A 170 20.32 -19.28 -5.69
C SER A 170 20.37 -19.90 -4.30
N HIS A 171 20.76 -21.17 -4.22
CA HIS A 171 20.79 -21.88 -2.96
C HIS A 171 21.48 -21.08 -1.84
N ASN A 172 20.69 -20.69 -0.81
CA ASN A 172 21.12 -19.93 0.35
C ASN A 172 21.80 -18.58 0.09
N SER A 173 21.61 -18.00 -1.09
CA SER A 173 22.23 -16.74 -1.47
C SER A 173 21.28 -15.85 -2.25
N LEU A 174 21.25 -14.58 -1.90
CA LEU A 174 20.65 -13.50 -2.68
C LEU A 174 21.75 -12.51 -3.06
N GLU A 175 21.88 -12.23 -4.35
CA GLU A 175 22.72 -11.14 -4.85
C GLU A 175 21.83 -10.05 -5.46
N LEU A 176 21.99 -8.82 -4.96
CA LEU A 176 21.34 -7.64 -5.52
C LEU A 176 22.32 -6.96 -6.46
N VAL A 177 21.90 -6.68 -7.69
CA VAL A 177 22.78 -6.10 -8.72
C VAL A 177 22.10 -4.92 -9.39
N ALA A 178 22.76 -3.76 -9.42
CA ALA A 178 22.39 -2.62 -10.26
C ALA A 178 23.53 -2.31 -11.23
N VAL A 179 23.16 -2.15 -12.50
CA VAL A 179 24.13 -1.78 -13.57
C VAL A 179 23.56 -0.57 -14.29
N THR A 180 24.28 0.53 -14.26
CA THR A 180 23.93 1.75 -15.00
C THR A 180 25.06 2.07 -15.97
N GLN A 181 24.71 2.13 -17.26
CA GLN A 181 25.65 2.45 -18.31
C GLN A 181 26.34 3.80 -18.02
N ASP A 182 27.64 3.88 -18.25
CA ASP A 182 28.50 5.06 -18.04
C ASP A 182 28.62 5.57 -16.59
N VAL A 183 28.02 4.87 -15.61
CA VAL A 183 28.13 5.17 -14.17
C VAL A 183 28.90 4.09 -13.44
N GLY A 184 28.53 2.84 -13.66
CA GLY A 184 29.15 1.70 -13.02
C GLY A 184 28.16 0.62 -12.61
N HIS A 185 28.63 -0.25 -11.74
CA HIS A 185 27.80 -1.31 -11.16
C HIS A 185 27.96 -1.34 -9.65
N ALA A 186 26.92 -1.80 -8.97
CA ALA A 186 26.98 -2.19 -7.57
C ALA A 186 26.39 -3.59 -7.44
N SER A 187 27.03 -4.40 -6.62
CA SER A 187 26.45 -5.67 -6.20
C SER A 187 26.61 -5.85 -4.69
N GLU A 188 25.65 -6.51 -4.09
CA GLU A 188 25.69 -6.88 -2.69
C GLU A 188 25.11 -8.26 -2.51
N ARG A 189 25.81 -9.13 -1.79
CA ARG A 189 25.42 -10.50 -1.52
C ARG A 189 25.08 -10.69 -0.06
N MET A 190 24.03 -11.45 0.18
CA MET A 190 23.57 -11.78 1.53
C MET A 190 23.16 -13.25 1.63
N ASP A 191 23.33 -13.81 2.81
CA ASP A 191 22.86 -15.14 3.13
C ASP A 191 21.36 -15.10 3.40
N VAL A 192 20.62 -16.04 2.79
CA VAL A 192 19.16 -16.12 2.87
C VAL A 192 18.73 -17.59 2.90
N THR A 193 17.47 -17.84 3.21
CA THR A 193 16.86 -19.14 2.95
C THR A 193 16.05 -19.04 1.65
N PHE A 194 16.45 -19.81 0.64
CA PHE A 194 15.76 -19.84 -0.65
C PHE A 194 15.35 -21.27 -0.98
N GLU A 195 14.05 -21.43 -1.25
CA GLU A 195 13.44 -22.70 -1.66
C GLU A 195 12.91 -22.54 -3.08
N GLY A 196 13.26 -23.47 -3.94
CA GLY A 196 12.88 -23.47 -5.35
C GLY A 196 14.08 -23.52 -6.30
N GLU A 197 13.84 -23.27 -7.58
CA GLU A 197 14.87 -23.23 -8.61
C GLU A 197 15.50 -21.83 -8.68
N GLY A 198 16.79 -21.76 -9.04
CA GLY A 198 17.50 -20.48 -9.19
C GLY A 198 16.73 -19.50 -10.06
N LEU A 199 16.54 -18.28 -9.58
CA LEU A 199 15.70 -17.27 -10.21
C LEU A 199 16.42 -15.92 -10.24
N THR A 200 16.33 -15.25 -11.40
CA THR A 200 16.70 -13.83 -11.52
C THR A 200 15.47 -13.02 -11.85
N ILE A 201 15.15 -12.03 -11.03
CA ILE A 201 14.02 -11.13 -11.21
C ILE A 201 14.45 -9.69 -10.95
N ALA A 202 13.84 -8.74 -11.66
CA ALA A 202 14.19 -7.33 -11.53
C ALA A 202 13.01 -6.52 -10.97
N PHE A 203 13.31 -5.60 -10.05
CA PHE A 203 12.33 -4.73 -9.42
C PHE A 203 12.76 -3.27 -9.48
N ASN A 204 11.77 -2.38 -9.49
CA ASN A 204 12.00 -1.00 -9.13
C ASN A 204 12.41 -0.94 -7.64
N PRO A 205 13.58 -0.36 -7.31
CA PRO A 205 14.07 -0.30 -5.93
C PRO A 205 13.15 0.48 -4.99
N ASP A 206 12.42 1.47 -5.48
CA ASP A 206 11.48 2.24 -4.66
C ASP A 206 10.30 1.37 -4.22
N TYR A 207 9.81 0.50 -5.10
CA TYR A 207 8.73 -0.44 -4.75
C TYR A 207 9.13 -1.48 -3.71
N LEU A 208 10.41 -1.81 -3.64
CA LEU A 208 10.94 -2.71 -2.60
C LEU A 208 11.12 -2.00 -1.24
N LEU A 209 11.28 -0.67 -1.25
CA LEU A 209 11.54 0.14 -0.05
C LEU A 209 10.28 0.71 0.59
N ASP A 210 9.19 0.87 -0.18
CA ASP A 210 7.88 1.33 0.30
C ASP A 210 7.19 0.26 1.15
#